data_ad23e31e4b397f4506b4c860e2fb8d73
#
_entry.id   ad23e31e4b397f4506b4c860e2fb8d73
#
_cell.length_a   1.000
_cell.length_b   1.000
_cell.length_c   1.000
_cell.angle_alpha   90.00
_cell.angle_beta   90.00
_cell.angle_gamma   90.00
#
_symmetry.space_group_name_H-M   'P 1'
#
loop_
_entity.id
_entity.type
_entity.pdbx_description
1 polymer ?
#
loop_
_entity_poly.entity_id
_entity_poly.type
_entity_poly.pdbx_seq_one_letter_code
_entity_poly.pdbx_strand_id
1 'polypeptide(L)'
;MAYSTTYTDERGSSVPVSISDGESREAIRNDWNVLRGMFNPRYVTVEEAACESGEEFRFRITVHAPSHYLTDRDDASPKSCSSMSAEVAVFLGYPLKSVKATYPAKRRLASPNVFRSGAACIDEWKIYTSSMLTVAEKLVKDMIHDPAVTRYDSMANGDVADWHRVGVASGRFPTISPKLLEAPQRPPLPVRRAAHGLGTPPPLPRRS
;
A
#
# COMPACT_ATOMS: atom_id res chain seq x y z
N MET A 1 10.97 -17.87 17.01
CA MET A 1 11.08 -16.69 17.90
C MET A 1 9.71 -16.04 17.99
N ALA A 2 9.36 -15.30 19.06
CA ALA A 2 8.09 -14.59 19.15
C ALA A 2 8.35 -13.10 19.36
N TYR A 3 7.53 -12.26 18.72
CA TYR A 3 7.55 -10.81 18.88
C TYR A 3 6.37 -10.42 19.75
N SER A 4 6.62 -9.58 20.76
CA SER A 4 5.60 -9.13 21.68
C SER A 4 5.60 -7.61 21.76
N THR A 5 4.42 -7.02 21.89
CA THR A 5 4.23 -5.59 22.15
C THR A 5 2.99 -5.41 23.00
N THR A 6 2.73 -4.19 23.44
CA THR A 6 1.53 -3.85 24.19
C THR A 6 0.66 -2.94 23.32
N TYR A 7 -0.60 -3.28 23.22
CA TYR A 7 -1.61 -2.46 22.55
C TYR A 7 -2.51 -1.81 23.60
N THR A 8 -2.81 -0.54 23.42
CA THR A 8 -3.79 0.16 24.25
C THR A 8 -5.14 0.13 23.54
N ASP A 9 -6.13 -0.51 24.13
CA ASP A 9 -7.48 -0.60 23.59
C ASP A 9 -8.24 0.74 23.70
N GLU A 10 -9.44 0.80 23.11
CA GLU A 10 -10.31 1.99 23.13
C GLU A 10 -10.73 2.41 24.56
N ARG A 11 -10.58 1.53 25.54
CA ARG A 11 -10.88 1.78 26.94
C ARG A 11 -9.64 2.22 27.74
N GLY A 12 -8.49 2.35 27.08
CA GLY A 12 -7.23 2.71 27.70
C GLY A 12 -6.52 1.55 28.40
N SER A 13 -6.99 0.31 28.24
CA SER A 13 -6.37 -0.87 28.84
C SER A 13 -5.19 -1.36 28.01
N SER A 14 -4.10 -1.72 28.68
CA SER A 14 -2.92 -2.29 28.04
C SER A 14 -3.09 -3.79 27.84
N VAL A 15 -3.18 -4.23 26.59
CA VAL A 15 -3.33 -5.63 26.20
C VAL A 15 -2.02 -6.14 25.59
N PRO A 16 -1.37 -7.17 26.16
CA PRO A 16 -0.19 -7.77 25.54
C PRO A 16 -0.59 -8.53 24.28
N VAL A 17 0.14 -8.31 23.20
CA VAL A 17 -0.04 -8.99 21.92
C VAL A 17 1.28 -9.60 21.50
N SER A 18 1.25 -10.84 21.02
CA SER A 18 2.43 -11.53 20.50
C SER A 18 2.13 -12.22 19.17
N ILE A 19 3.16 -12.38 18.34
CA ILE A 19 3.09 -13.09 17.09
C ILE A 19 4.38 -13.92 16.92
N SER A 20 4.24 -15.15 16.46
CA SER A 20 5.38 -16.02 16.11
C SER A 20 5.92 -15.66 14.72
N ASP A 21 7.15 -16.14 14.42
CA ASP A 21 7.75 -16.02 13.10
C ASP A 21 6.85 -16.62 12.00
N GLY A 22 6.22 -17.77 12.29
CA GLY A 22 5.31 -18.44 11.35
C GLY A 22 4.09 -17.60 11.01
N GLU A 23 3.41 -17.10 12.02
CA GLU A 23 2.22 -16.22 11.86
C GLU A 23 2.59 -14.91 11.16
N SER A 24 3.76 -14.34 11.46
CA SER A 24 4.25 -13.15 10.78
C SER A 24 4.46 -13.38 9.27
N ARG A 25 5.09 -14.50 8.89
CA ARG A 25 5.27 -14.87 7.48
C ARG A 25 3.96 -15.16 6.77
N GLU A 26 3.02 -15.76 7.47
CA GLU A 26 1.67 -15.99 6.92
C GLU A 26 0.94 -14.68 6.66
N ALA A 27 0.98 -13.73 7.61
CA ALA A 27 0.40 -12.41 7.45
C ALA A 27 1.01 -11.67 6.26
N ILE A 28 2.35 -11.68 6.10
CA ILE A 28 3.04 -11.09 4.96
C ILE A 28 2.55 -11.72 3.64
N ARG A 29 2.46 -13.05 3.58
CA ARG A 29 2.04 -13.77 2.37
C ARG A 29 0.59 -13.46 2.01
N ASN A 30 -0.29 -13.38 2.99
CA ASN A 30 -1.71 -13.09 2.79
C ASN A 30 -1.88 -11.68 2.23
N ASP A 31 -1.27 -10.69 2.85
CA ASP A 31 -1.32 -9.31 2.39
C ASP A 31 -0.66 -9.14 1.00
N TRP A 32 0.45 -9.84 0.73
CA TRP A 32 1.07 -9.84 -0.59
C TRP A 32 0.13 -10.36 -1.68
N ASN A 33 -0.60 -11.44 -1.40
CA ASN A 33 -1.57 -11.99 -2.35
C ASN A 33 -2.72 -11.01 -2.66
N VAL A 34 -3.18 -10.24 -1.67
CA VAL A 34 -4.15 -9.17 -1.87
C VAL A 34 -3.54 -8.01 -2.67
N LEU A 35 -2.36 -7.57 -2.27
CA LEU A 35 -1.68 -6.41 -2.84
C LEU A 35 -1.46 -6.52 -4.35
N ARG A 36 -1.09 -7.72 -4.84
CA ARG A 36 -0.89 -7.97 -6.28
C ARG A 36 -2.14 -7.76 -7.13
N GLY A 37 -3.32 -7.79 -6.54
CA GLY A 37 -4.59 -7.57 -7.23
C GLY A 37 -5.28 -6.26 -6.86
N MET A 38 -4.67 -5.45 -6.00
CA MET A 38 -5.32 -4.28 -5.40
C MET A 38 -5.43 -3.11 -6.37
N PHE A 39 -4.49 -2.97 -7.29
CA PHE A 39 -4.38 -1.82 -8.17
C PHE A 39 -4.65 -2.15 -9.63
N ASN A 40 -5.01 -1.12 -10.39
CA ASN A 40 -5.13 -1.20 -11.85
C ASN A 40 -3.74 -1.37 -12.48
N PRO A 41 -3.44 -2.52 -13.13
CA PRO A 41 -2.11 -2.81 -13.66
C PRO A 41 -1.68 -1.88 -14.81
N ARG A 42 -2.62 -1.12 -15.38
CA ARG A 42 -2.30 -0.08 -16.37
C ARG A 42 -1.54 1.10 -15.76
N TYR A 43 -1.80 1.39 -14.49
CA TYR A 43 -1.24 2.56 -13.80
C TYR A 43 -0.30 2.21 -12.66
N VAL A 44 -0.42 1.01 -12.09
CA VAL A 44 0.38 0.63 -10.93
C VAL A 44 0.92 -0.77 -11.11
N THR A 45 2.23 -0.92 -11.00
CA THR A 45 2.89 -2.22 -10.89
C THR A 45 3.41 -2.44 -9.49
N VAL A 46 3.28 -3.69 -9.01
CA VAL A 46 3.78 -4.12 -7.70
C VAL A 46 4.61 -5.38 -7.92
N GLU A 47 5.89 -5.33 -7.55
CA GLU A 47 6.87 -6.37 -7.83
C GLU A 47 7.68 -6.69 -6.59
N GLU A 48 8.05 -7.95 -6.41
CA GLU A 48 9.02 -8.32 -5.38
C GLU A 48 10.37 -7.67 -5.68
N ALA A 49 11.06 -7.28 -4.63
CA ALA A 49 12.40 -6.74 -4.69
C ALA A 49 13.35 -7.56 -3.80
N ALA A 50 14.64 -7.50 -4.08
CA ALA A 50 15.64 -8.19 -3.28
C ALA A 50 15.67 -7.63 -1.86
N CYS A 51 15.54 -8.51 -0.86
CA CYS A 51 15.64 -8.15 0.55
C CYS A 51 17.05 -7.73 0.91
N GLU A 52 17.15 -6.73 1.77
CA GLU A 52 18.39 -6.38 2.45
C GLU A 52 18.49 -7.11 3.80
N SER A 53 19.65 -6.98 4.44
CA SER A 53 19.89 -7.64 5.73
C SER A 53 18.86 -7.20 6.78
N GLY A 54 18.25 -8.20 7.43
CA GLY A 54 17.24 -7.98 8.48
C GLY A 54 15.81 -7.81 8.00
N GLU A 55 15.57 -7.85 6.70
CA GLU A 55 14.23 -7.82 6.12
C GLU A 55 13.72 -9.25 5.89
N GLU A 56 12.41 -9.44 6.04
CA GLU A 56 11.75 -10.70 5.70
C GLU A 56 11.17 -10.66 4.29
N PHE A 57 10.69 -9.49 3.87
CA PHE A 57 10.11 -9.29 2.55
C PHE A 57 10.31 -7.86 2.07
N ARG A 58 10.52 -7.67 0.78
CA ARG A 58 10.59 -6.34 0.15
C ARG A 58 9.83 -6.35 -1.17
N PHE A 59 9.15 -5.24 -1.45
CA PHE A 59 8.51 -5.03 -2.74
C PHE A 59 8.65 -3.60 -3.22
N ARG A 60 8.53 -3.41 -4.53
CA ARG A 60 8.52 -2.12 -5.18
C ARG A 60 7.14 -1.82 -5.73
N ILE A 61 6.66 -0.60 -5.52
CA ILE A 61 5.47 -0.05 -6.15
C ILE A 61 5.92 1.00 -7.15
N THR A 62 5.40 0.93 -8.38
CA THR A 62 5.62 1.95 -9.40
C THR A 62 4.28 2.45 -9.90
N VAL A 63 4.08 3.77 -9.86
CA VAL A 63 2.93 4.45 -10.46
C VAL A 63 3.34 5.02 -11.81
N HIS A 64 2.67 4.58 -12.86
CA HIS A 64 2.86 5.02 -14.25
C HIS A 64 1.89 6.18 -14.57
N ALA A 65 2.16 7.32 -13.97
CA ALA A 65 1.41 8.56 -14.12
C ALA A 65 2.34 9.76 -13.98
N PRO A 66 1.97 10.94 -14.47
CA PRO A 66 2.71 12.16 -14.22
C PRO A 66 2.91 12.38 -12.73
N SER A 67 4.14 12.65 -12.34
CA SER A 67 4.53 12.90 -10.95
C SER A 67 5.69 13.89 -10.90
N HIS A 68 6.18 14.21 -9.71
CA HIS A 68 7.28 15.15 -9.53
C HIS A 68 8.27 14.63 -8.48
N TYR A 69 9.53 14.87 -8.70
CA TYR A 69 10.61 14.42 -7.83
C TYR A 69 11.66 15.48 -7.55
N LEU A 70 12.43 15.27 -6.51
CA LEU A 70 13.59 16.05 -6.13
C LEU A 70 14.86 15.21 -6.31
N THR A 71 15.93 15.80 -6.82
CA THR A 71 17.18 15.09 -7.11
C THR A 71 18.18 15.12 -5.98
N ASP A 72 18.16 16.15 -5.14
CA ASP A 72 19.09 16.35 -4.04
C ASP A 72 18.34 16.69 -2.75
N ARG A 73 19.03 16.57 -1.61
CA ARG A 73 18.46 16.87 -0.29
C ARG A 73 18.05 18.33 -0.16
N ASP A 74 18.81 19.21 -0.81
CA ASP A 74 18.61 20.68 -0.74
C ASP A 74 17.88 21.25 -1.95
N ASP A 75 17.51 20.38 -2.94
CA ASP A 75 16.76 20.82 -4.11
C ASP A 75 15.27 20.99 -3.73
N ALA A 76 14.80 22.23 -3.78
CA ALA A 76 13.39 22.58 -3.56
C ALA A 76 12.62 22.75 -4.89
N SER A 77 13.25 22.48 -6.03
CA SER A 77 12.68 22.65 -7.37
C SER A 77 12.17 21.31 -7.93
N PRO A 78 10.88 20.97 -7.79
CA PRO A 78 10.34 19.72 -8.28
C PRO A 78 10.46 19.57 -9.79
N LYS A 79 10.96 18.41 -10.24
CA LYS A 79 11.12 18.03 -11.65
C LYS A 79 10.04 17.02 -12.03
N SER A 80 9.44 17.18 -13.20
CA SER A 80 8.40 16.29 -13.70
C SER A 80 8.95 14.93 -14.14
N CYS A 81 8.16 13.89 -14.00
CA CYS A 81 8.41 12.56 -14.54
C CYS A 81 7.10 11.86 -14.93
N SER A 82 7.21 10.81 -15.75
CA SER A 82 6.07 10.00 -16.19
C SER A 82 5.77 8.80 -15.29
N SER A 83 6.65 8.53 -14.33
CA SER A 83 6.47 7.45 -13.36
C SER A 83 7.25 7.72 -12.09
N MET A 84 6.78 7.16 -10.98
CA MET A 84 7.44 7.24 -9.67
C MET A 84 7.41 5.86 -9.00
N SER A 85 8.47 5.53 -8.28
CA SER A 85 8.58 4.26 -7.56
C SER A 85 8.98 4.47 -6.11
N ALA A 86 8.46 3.61 -5.24
CA ALA A 86 8.90 3.49 -3.85
C ALA A 86 9.16 2.01 -3.51
N GLU A 87 10.02 1.77 -2.54
CA GLU A 87 10.27 0.43 -1.98
C GLU A 87 9.72 0.33 -0.57
N VAL A 88 9.15 -0.82 -0.26
CA VAL A 88 8.59 -1.14 1.05
C VAL A 88 9.28 -2.35 1.60
N ALA A 89 9.92 -2.20 2.75
CA ALA A 89 10.57 -3.27 3.50
C ALA A 89 9.67 -3.73 4.66
N VAL A 90 9.49 -5.03 4.77
CA VAL A 90 8.68 -5.70 5.79
C VAL A 90 9.58 -6.58 6.64
N PHE A 91 9.36 -6.58 7.95
CA PHE A 91 10.22 -7.25 8.93
C PHE A 91 9.45 -8.36 9.66
N LEU A 92 10.17 -9.36 10.17
CA LEU A 92 9.58 -10.31 11.10
C LEU A 92 9.00 -9.58 12.32
N GLY A 93 7.84 -10.05 12.76
CA GLY A 93 7.00 -9.37 13.74
C GLY A 93 5.87 -8.54 13.10
N TYR A 94 5.78 -8.48 11.76
CA TYR A 94 4.62 -7.95 11.06
C TYR A 94 3.36 -8.79 11.38
N PRO A 95 2.16 -8.18 11.62
CA PRO A 95 1.85 -6.75 11.55
C PRO A 95 2.07 -5.97 12.85
N LEU A 96 2.65 -6.55 13.90
CA LEU A 96 2.96 -5.83 15.15
C LEU A 96 4.08 -4.80 14.97
N LYS A 97 4.98 -5.03 14.01
CA LYS A 97 6.01 -4.07 13.59
C LYS A 97 5.58 -3.33 12.33
N SER A 98 5.90 -2.04 12.29
CA SER A 98 5.69 -1.21 11.11
C SER A 98 6.58 -1.63 9.95
N VAL A 99 6.12 -1.38 8.73
CA VAL A 99 6.94 -1.45 7.52
C VAL A 99 7.73 -0.15 7.34
N LYS A 100 8.79 -0.19 6.51
CA LYS A 100 9.51 1.01 6.08
C LYS A 100 9.26 1.25 4.60
N ALA A 101 8.91 2.47 4.23
CA ALA A 101 8.74 2.86 2.84
C ALA A 101 9.76 3.95 2.49
N THR A 102 10.42 3.79 1.34
CA THR A 102 11.48 4.69 0.91
C THR A 102 11.41 4.98 -0.59
N TYR A 103 11.72 6.20 -0.96
CA TYR A 103 11.97 6.62 -2.34
C TYR A 103 13.47 6.64 -2.60
N PRO A 104 13.93 6.35 -3.83
CA PRO A 104 15.35 6.45 -4.17
C PRO A 104 15.89 7.86 -3.87
N ALA A 105 17.03 7.97 -3.20
CA ALA A 105 17.58 9.25 -2.71
C ALA A 105 17.75 10.30 -3.82
N LYS A 106 18.16 9.88 -5.03
CA LYS A 106 18.33 10.75 -6.20
C LYS A 106 17.03 11.03 -6.98
N ARG A 107 15.92 10.45 -6.54
CA ARG A 107 14.61 10.59 -7.20
C ARG A 107 13.49 10.46 -6.16
N ARG A 108 13.62 11.18 -5.05
CA ARG A 108 12.61 11.18 -4.01
C ARG A 108 11.37 11.95 -4.46
N LEU A 109 10.21 11.48 -4.07
CA LEU A 109 8.95 12.15 -4.40
C LEU A 109 8.94 13.58 -3.84
N ALA A 110 8.50 14.55 -4.64
CA ALA A 110 8.31 15.94 -4.23
C ALA A 110 6.98 16.08 -3.48
N SER A 111 6.91 15.55 -2.26
CA SER A 111 5.72 15.55 -1.42
C SER A 111 6.05 16.03 0.00
N PRO A 112 5.11 16.74 0.67
CA PRO A 112 5.23 17.06 2.09
C PRO A 112 5.36 15.83 2.99
N ASN A 113 4.91 14.65 2.53
CA ASN A 113 4.97 13.39 3.26
C ASN A 113 6.31 12.66 3.14
N VAL A 114 7.28 13.19 2.42
CA VAL A 114 8.57 12.52 2.17
C VAL A 114 9.71 13.30 2.79
N PHE A 115 10.44 12.67 3.71
CA PHE A 115 11.62 13.25 4.34
C PHE A 115 12.73 13.52 3.32
N ARG A 116 13.64 14.43 3.63
CA ARG A 116 14.83 14.72 2.81
C ARG A 116 15.71 13.48 2.58
N SER A 117 15.63 12.48 3.46
CA SER A 117 16.31 11.19 3.30
C SER A 117 15.70 10.28 2.24
N GLY A 118 14.49 10.57 1.76
CA GLY A 118 13.69 9.71 0.91
C GLY A 118 12.73 8.80 1.68
N ALA A 119 12.79 8.76 3.01
CA ALA A 119 11.83 7.99 3.80
C ALA A 119 10.42 8.59 3.68
N ALA A 120 9.42 7.75 3.43
CA ALA A 120 8.02 8.17 3.46
C ALA A 120 7.55 8.32 4.91
N CYS A 121 6.83 9.39 5.19
CA CYS A 121 6.11 9.55 6.46
C CYS A 121 4.87 8.65 6.42
N ILE A 122 5.01 7.48 6.99
CA ILE A 122 3.89 6.60 7.27
C ILE A 122 3.31 7.10 8.60
N ASP A 123 2.00 7.37 8.63
CA ASP A 123 1.33 7.77 9.88
C ASP A 123 1.61 6.78 11.01
N GLU A 124 1.20 7.13 12.24
CA GLU A 124 1.34 6.24 13.38
C GLU A 124 0.87 4.82 13.04
N TRP A 125 1.75 3.85 13.25
CA TRP A 125 1.45 2.44 12.99
C TRP A 125 0.49 1.90 14.06
N LYS A 126 -0.72 1.58 13.64
CA LYS A 126 -1.73 1.00 14.50
C LYS A 126 -1.84 -0.50 14.24
N ILE A 127 -1.54 -1.31 15.24
CA ILE A 127 -1.39 -2.78 15.14
C ILE A 127 -2.55 -3.48 14.43
N TYR A 128 -3.80 -3.06 14.64
CA TYR A 128 -4.97 -3.73 14.06
C TYR A 128 -5.54 -3.08 12.79
N THR A 129 -5.06 -1.91 12.42
CA THR A 129 -5.60 -1.16 11.27
C THR A 129 -4.55 -0.81 10.23
N SER A 130 -3.27 -0.79 10.62
CA SER A 130 -2.17 -0.55 9.69
C SER A 130 -1.67 -1.87 9.10
N SER A 131 -1.45 -1.89 7.81
CA SER A 131 -0.90 -3.03 7.08
C SER A 131 -0.04 -2.54 5.91
N MET A 132 0.71 -3.43 5.28
CA MET A 132 1.41 -3.05 4.06
C MET A 132 0.44 -2.66 2.93
N LEU A 133 -0.82 -3.08 2.98
CA LEU A 133 -1.86 -2.66 2.03
C LEU A 133 -2.21 -1.19 2.20
N THR A 134 -2.44 -0.74 3.44
CA THR A 134 -2.73 0.67 3.73
C THR A 134 -1.55 1.59 3.40
N VAL A 135 -0.33 1.11 3.62
CA VAL A 135 0.90 1.83 3.24
C VAL A 135 1.01 1.92 1.72
N ALA A 136 0.79 0.82 1.00
CA ALA A 136 0.82 0.81 -0.45
C ALA A 136 -0.21 1.76 -1.06
N GLU A 137 -1.44 1.76 -0.55
CA GLU A 137 -2.48 2.69 -0.98
C GLU A 137 -2.07 4.15 -0.77
N LYS A 138 -1.54 4.47 0.41
CA LYS A 138 -1.04 5.82 0.72
C LYS A 138 0.07 6.24 -0.22
N LEU A 139 1.07 5.37 -0.47
CA LEU A 139 2.17 5.66 -1.38
C LEU A 139 1.69 5.93 -2.81
N VAL A 140 0.75 5.12 -3.31
CA VAL A 140 0.19 5.26 -4.65
C VAL A 140 -0.55 6.59 -4.80
N LYS A 141 -1.36 6.97 -3.80
CA LYS A 141 -2.05 8.26 -3.77
C LYS A 141 -1.07 9.44 -3.63
N ASP A 142 -0.04 9.30 -2.82
CA ASP A 142 0.99 10.34 -2.65
C ASP A 142 1.77 10.58 -3.94
N MET A 143 2.09 9.52 -4.71
CA MET A 143 2.79 9.62 -5.99
C MET A 143 2.02 10.39 -7.07
N ILE A 144 0.71 10.47 -6.98
CA ILE A 144 -0.13 11.30 -7.87
C ILE A 144 -0.45 12.67 -7.26
N HIS A 145 0.10 12.97 -6.09
CA HIS A 145 -0.16 14.19 -5.31
C HIS A 145 -1.62 14.33 -4.86
N ASP A 146 -2.27 13.23 -4.47
CA ASP A 146 -3.63 13.27 -3.92
C ASP A 146 -3.64 14.02 -2.58
N PRO A 147 -4.35 15.16 -2.47
CA PRO A 147 -4.40 15.94 -1.24
C PRO A 147 -5.06 15.20 -0.08
N ALA A 148 -5.86 14.15 -0.36
CA ALA A 148 -6.53 13.37 0.67
C ALA A 148 -5.55 12.60 1.59
N VAL A 149 -4.32 12.34 1.13
CA VAL A 149 -3.28 11.67 1.94
C VAL A 149 -2.20 12.62 2.43
N THR A 150 -2.26 13.90 2.07
CA THR A 150 -1.24 14.88 2.45
C THR A 150 -1.55 15.51 3.80
N ARG A 151 -0.57 15.47 4.70
CA ARG A 151 -0.66 16.09 6.02
C ARG A 151 0.17 17.35 6.07
N TYR A 152 -0.50 18.51 6.12
CA TYR A 152 0.16 19.81 6.24
C TYR A 152 0.38 20.26 7.70
N ASP A 153 -0.24 19.58 8.65
CA ASP A 153 -0.09 19.80 10.09
C ASP A 153 1.12 19.07 10.67
N SER A 154 1.59 18.03 9.98
CA SER A 154 2.75 17.22 10.38
C SER A 154 3.60 16.87 9.16
N MET A 155 4.23 17.88 8.57
CA MET A 155 5.01 17.74 7.34
C MET A 155 6.37 17.10 7.59
N ALA A 156 6.71 16.08 6.81
CA ALA A 156 8.06 15.52 6.75
C ALA A 156 9.01 16.42 5.95
N ASN A 157 8.48 17.22 5.01
CA ASN A 157 9.23 18.14 4.17
C ASN A 157 8.45 19.44 3.93
N GLY A 158 8.74 20.47 4.69
CA GLY A 158 8.12 21.79 4.56
C GLY A 158 8.51 22.53 3.28
N ASP A 159 9.67 22.25 2.70
CA ASP A 159 10.22 23.00 1.56
C ASP A 159 9.32 22.88 0.30
N VAL A 160 8.59 21.78 0.17
CA VAL A 160 7.67 21.54 -0.96
C VAL A 160 6.20 21.78 -0.62
N ALA A 161 5.89 22.13 0.62
CA ALA A 161 4.51 22.23 1.08
C ALA A 161 3.73 23.32 0.33
N ASP A 162 4.32 24.48 0.17
CA ASP A 162 3.67 25.59 -0.52
C ASP A 162 3.51 25.31 -2.02
N TRP A 163 4.52 24.73 -2.66
CA TRP A 163 4.44 24.28 -4.03
C TRP A 163 3.29 23.26 -4.22
N HIS A 164 3.15 22.31 -3.27
CA HIS A 164 2.08 21.31 -3.31
C HIS A 164 0.71 21.97 -3.09
N ARG A 165 0.55 22.88 -2.11
CA ARG A 165 -0.70 23.62 -1.88
C ARG A 165 -1.13 24.43 -3.11
N VAL A 166 -0.19 25.11 -3.76
CA VAL A 166 -0.46 25.83 -5.00
C VAL A 166 -0.90 24.89 -6.11
N GLY A 167 -0.29 23.71 -6.22
CA GLY A 167 -0.68 22.66 -7.17
C GLY A 167 -2.10 22.16 -6.95
N VAL A 168 -2.50 21.94 -5.70
CA VAL A 168 -3.89 21.56 -5.33
C VAL A 168 -4.87 22.70 -5.64
N ALA A 169 -4.57 23.91 -5.19
CA ALA A 169 -5.45 25.07 -5.37
C ALA A 169 -5.67 25.43 -6.85
N SER A 170 -4.68 25.20 -7.71
CA SER A 170 -4.76 25.41 -9.17
C SER A 170 -5.39 24.25 -9.95
N GLY A 171 -5.78 23.16 -9.29
CA GLY A 171 -6.31 21.96 -9.93
C GLY A 171 -5.27 21.13 -10.71
N ARG A 172 -3.95 21.40 -10.52
CA ARG A 172 -2.88 20.62 -11.11
C ARG A 172 -2.72 19.25 -10.43
N PHE A 173 -3.12 19.16 -9.16
CA PHE A 173 -3.08 17.93 -8.36
C PHE A 173 -4.48 17.52 -7.89
N PRO A 174 -4.79 16.21 -7.83
CA PRO A 174 -3.93 15.09 -8.24
C PRO A 174 -3.69 15.07 -9.76
N THR A 175 -2.58 14.49 -10.20
CA THR A 175 -2.19 14.45 -11.62
C THR A 175 -3.08 13.53 -12.47
N ILE A 176 -3.70 12.55 -11.84
CA ILE A 176 -4.76 11.69 -12.38
C ILE A 176 -5.82 11.42 -11.31
N SER A 177 -7.01 10.98 -11.71
CA SER A 177 -8.05 10.61 -10.75
C SER A 177 -7.63 9.39 -9.91
N PRO A 178 -7.68 9.43 -8.56
CA PRO A 178 -7.39 8.29 -7.70
C PRO A 178 -8.19 7.03 -8.05
N LYS A 179 -9.43 7.17 -8.54
CA LYS A 179 -10.26 6.04 -8.97
C LYS A 179 -9.67 5.21 -10.11
N LEU A 180 -8.82 5.80 -10.95
CA LEU A 180 -8.14 5.08 -12.03
C LEU A 180 -7.07 4.11 -11.51
N LEU A 181 -6.59 4.31 -10.30
CA LEU A 181 -5.56 3.48 -9.67
C LEU A 181 -6.15 2.20 -9.06
N GLU A 182 -7.44 2.19 -8.77
CA GLU A 182 -8.12 1.02 -8.23
C GLU A 182 -8.23 -0.08 -9.28
N ALA A 183 -8.10 -1.34 -8.86
CA ALA A 183 -8.32 -2.48 -9.74
C ALA A 183 -9.73 -2.39 -10.36
N PRO A 184 -9.87 -2.64 -11.67
CA PRO A 184 -11.19 -2.68 -12.28
C PRO A 184 -12.03 -3.74 -11.56
N GLN A 185 -13.21 -3.34 -11.10
CA GLN A 185 -14.15 -4.29 -10.49
C GLN A 185 -14.42 -5.40 -11.51
N ARG A 186 -14.06 -6.63 -11.18
CA ARG A 186 -14.44 -7.77 -12.01
C ARG A 186 -15.96 -7.78 -12.09
N PRO A 187 -16.54 -7.82 -13.29
CA PRO A 187 -17.98 -8.02 -13.40
C PRO A 187 -18.33 -9.27 -12.57
N PRO A 188 -19.42 -9.25 -11.79
CA PRO A 188 -19.84 -10.41 -11.03
C PRO A 188 -19.83 -11.61 -11.97
N LEU A 189 -19.14 -12.69 -11.56
CA LEU A 189 -19.14 -13.92 -12.33
C LEU A 189 -20.60 -14.28 -12.61
N PRO A 190 -20.98 -14.61 -13.87
CA PRO A 190 -22.34 -15.03 -14.14
C PRO A 190 -22.65 -16.16 -13.19
N VAL A 191 -23.64 -15.94 -12.32
CA VAL A 191 -24.15 -16.98 -11.42
C VAL A 191 -24.54 -18.13 -12.34
N ARG A 192 -23.75 -19.21 -12.35
CA ARG A 192 -24.18 -20.46 -12.98
C ARG A 192 -25.48 -20.82 -12.30
N ARG A 193 -26.60 -20.49 -12.94
CA ARG A 193 -27.88 -21.08 -12.54
C ARG A 193 -27.65 -22.58 -12.54
N ALA A 194 -27.69 -23.17 -11.35
CA ALA A 194 -27.69 -24.60 -11.21
C ALA A 194 -28.77 -25.08 -12.17
N ALA A 195 -28.38 -25.86 -13.16
CA ALA A 195 -29.32 -26.50 -14.05
C ALA A 195 -30.17 -27.41 -13.14
N HIS A 196 -31.36 -26.93 -12.77
CA HIS A 196 -32.40 -27.78 -12.17
C HIS A 196 -32.83 -28.78 -13.24
N GLY A 197 -32.17 -29.91 -13.25
CA GLY A 197 -32.36 -31.00 -14.21
C GLY A 197 -31.69 -32.27 -13.73
N LEU A 198 -31.75 -32.53 -12.42
CA LEU A 198 -31.57 -33.90 -11.97
C LEU A 198 -32.92 -34.61 -12.14
N GLY A 199 -33.10 -35.19 -13.33
CA GLY A 199 -34.14 -36.15 -13.57
C GLY A 199 -34.08 -37.24 -12.49
N THR A 200 -35.23 -37.58 -11.92
CA THR A 200 -35.44 -38.71 -11.01
C THR A 200 -34.75 -39.95 -11.58
N PRO A 201 -33.88 -40.64 -10.83
CA PRO A 201 -33.30 -41.89 -11.29
C PRO A 201 -34.40 -42.94 -11.55
N PRO A 202 -34.28 -43.76 -12.61
CA PRO A 202 -35.26 -44.79 -12.90
C PRO A 202 -35.31 -45.80 -11.76
N PRO A 203 -36.53 -46.38 -11.46
CA PRO A 203 -36.69 -47.36 -10.39
C PRO A 203 -35.91 -48.66 -10.72
N LEU A 204 -35.19 -49.16 -9.71
CA LEU A 204 -34.44 -50.42 -9.82
C LEU A 204 -35.39 -51.61 -10.11
N PRO A 205 -34.99 -52.54 -10.99
CA PRO A 205 -35.78 -53.74 -11.25
C PRO A 205 -35.92 -54.63 -10.00
N ARG A 206 -37.17 -55.04 -9.69
CA ARG A 206 -37.44 -56.00 -8.62
C ARG A 206 -36.86 -57.36 -8.99
N ARG A 207 -35.98 -57.88 -8.16
CA ARG A 207 -35.58 -59.30 -8.27
C ARG A 207 -36.76 -60.20 -7.88
N SER A 208 -37.11 -61.04 -8.76
CA SER A 208 -38.00 -62.24 -8.53
C SER A 208 -37.22 -63.39 -7.90
#